data_14a6d8f34a9eb4f11ccf94f1f7c96523
#
_entry.id   14a6d8f34a9eb4f11ccf94f1f7c96523
#
_cell.length_a   1.000
_cell.length_b   1.000
_cell.length_c   1.000
_cell.angle_alpha   90.00
_cell.angle_beta   90.00
_cell.angle_gamma   90.00
#
_symmetry.space_group_name_H-M   'P 1'
#
loop_
_entity.id
_entity.type
_entity.pdbx_description
1 polymer ?
#
loop_
_entity_poly.entity_id
_entity_poly.type
_entity_poly.pdbx_seq_one_letter_code
_entity_poly.pdbx_strand_id
1 'polypeptide(L)'
;MKQDAIRRAMIDGTIHVIAREGLDRATTKALATEADVNEVYIYRFFDGKEDLFAKTFDYLDEELIKKIQECLPIMHKREIAIEDRCWMMFSCVWRFLLGNAEKCICFIRYYYSTYYKKLSYDKHFNVYKNIVTELTPAFKEGVDVWMTLNYILDVMLSYAIRVYNGELENNDRTAEFVYNLIYAGVEPQLWWSKR
;
A
#
# COMPACT_ATOMS: atom_id res chain seq x y z
N MET A 1 -27.75 2.95 -2.74
CA MET A 1 -27.22 3.89 -1.72
C MET A 1 -27.09 3.25 -0.33
N LYS A 2 -28.17 2.74 0.28
CA LYS A 2 -28.08 2.20 1.67
C LYS A 2 -27.19 0.94 1.81
N GLN A 3 -27.14 0.07 0.79
CA GLN A 3 -26.33 -1.16 0.81
C GLN A 3 -24.84 -0.87 0.66
N ASP A 4 -24.45 0.06 -0.23
CA ASP A 4 -23.05 0.45 -0.44
C ASP A 4 -22.48 1.14 0.81
N ALA A 5 -23.30 1.93 1.52
CA ALA A 5 -22.88 2.55 2.77
C ALA A 5 -22.59 1.50 3.86
N ILE A 6 -23.40 0.44 3.95
CA ILE A 6 -23.17 -0.66 4.91
C ILE A 6 -21.88 -1.43 4.52
N ARG A 7 -21.71 -1.77 3.24
CA ARG A 7 -20.48 -2.44 2.79
C ARG A 7 -19.25 -1.61 3.12
N ARG A 8 -19.33 -0.31 2.89
CA ARG A 8 -18.24 0.61 3.20
C ARG A 8 -17.96 0.67 4.69
N ALA A 9 -18.98 0.81 5.54
CA ALA A 9 -18.81 0.81 6.98
C ALA A 9 -18.13 -0.49 7.48
N MET A 10 -18.46 -1.64 6.87
CA MET A 10 -17.83 -2.92 7.22
C MET A 10 -16.36 -2.97 6.81
N ILE A 11 -15.99 -2.44 5.64
CA ILE A 11 -14.58 -2.31 5.22
C ILE A 11 -13.82 -1.40 6.17
N ASP A 12 -14.37 -0.22 6.47
CA ASP A 12 -13.74 0.74 7.39
C ASP A 12 -13.59 0.16 8.81
N GLY A 13 -14.63 -0.49 9.34
CA GLY A 13 -14.56 -1.19 10.63
C GLY A 13 -13.53 -2.34 10.63
N THR A 14 -13.40 -3.04 9.51
CA THR A 14 -12.38 -4.10 9.37
C THR A 14 -10.97 -3.51 9.40
N ILE A 15 -10.73 -2.37 8.74
CA ILE A 15 -9.45 -1.66 8.81
C ILE A 15 -9.10 -1.31 10.26
N HIS A 16 -10.04 -0.70 10.99
CA HIS A 16 -9.84 -0.32 12.39
C HIS A 16 -9.52 -1.51 13.29
N VAL A 17 -10.31 -2.58 13.21
CA VAL A 17 -10.10 -3.79 14.04
C VAL A 17 -8.76 -4.45 13.71
N ILE A 18 -8.46 -4.66 12.43
CA ILE A 18 -7.19 -5.29 12.03
C ILE A 18 -6.01 -4.39 12.43
N ALA A 19 -6.10 -3.07 12.24
CA ALA A 19 -5.02 -2.15 12.59
C ALA A 19 -4.76 -2.09 14.10
N ARG A 20 -5.76 -2.24 14.95
CA ARG A 20 -5.60 -2.20 16.41
C ARG A 20 -5.27 -3.57 16.99
N GLU A 21 -6.01 -4.59 16.63
CA GLU A 21 -6.04 -5.87 17.32
C GLU A 21 -5.37 -7.02 16.54
N GLY A 22 -5.20 -6.85 15.23
CA GLY A 22 -4.67 -7.89 14.34
C GLY A 22 -5.74 -8.83 13.80
N LEU A 23 -5.33 -9.65 12.82
CA LEU A 23 -6.24 -10.58 12.11
C LEU A 23 -6.84 -11.64 13.01
N ASP A 24 -6.10 -12.14 13.99
CA ASP A 24 -6.54 -13.24 14.86
C ASP A 24 -7.70 -12.83 15.77
N ARG A 25 -7.74 -11.56 16.18
CA ARG A 25 -8.80 -11.00 17.02
C ARG A 25 -9.96 -10.41 16.23
N ALA A 26 -9.83 -10.26 14.92
CA ALA A 26 -10.89 -9.77 14.04
C ALA A 26 -11.98 -10.82 13.82
N THR A 27 -12.81 -11.05 14.87
CA THR A 27 -13.98 -11.94 14.80
C THR A 27 -15.13 -11.26 14.07
N THR A 28 -16.05 -12.04 13.50
CA THR A 28 -17.27 -11.50 12.84
C THR A 28 -18.04 -10.54 13.76
N LYS A 29 -18.14 -10.89 15.04
CA LYS A 29 -18.78 -10.04 16.06
C LYS A 29 -18.02 -8.71 16.26
N ALA A 30 -16.68 -8.75 16.37
CA ALA A 30 -15.87 -7.54 16.55
C ALA A 30 -16.00 -6.61 15.34
N LEU A 31 -15.94 -7.18 14.12
CA LEU A 31 -16.07 -6.43 12.86
C LEU A 31 -17.45 -5.77 12.72
N ALA A 32 -18.53 -6.51 13.03
CA ALA A 32 -19.89 -6.00 12.97
C ALA A 32 -20.13 -4.90 14.03
N THR A 33 -19.58 -5.07 15.24
CA THR A 33 -19.67 -4.10 16.33
C THR A 33 -18.96 -2.80 15.94
N GLU A 34 -17.73 -2.88 15.40
CA GLU A 34 -16.96 -1.70 14.98
C GLU A 34 -17.63 -0.93 13.84
N ALA A 35 -18.27 -1.66 12.93
CA ALA A 35 -19.01 -1.08 11.80
C ALA A 35 -20.42 -0.56 12.19
N ASP A 36 -20.85 -0.70 13.44
CA ASP A 36 -22.21 -0.41 13.92
C ASP A 36 -23.30 -1.06 13.06
N VAL A 37 -23.12 -2.34 12.74
CA VAL A 37 -24.07 -3.13 11.95
C VAL A 37 -24.34 -4.49 12.58
N ASN A 38 -25.43 -5.15 12.14
CA ASN A 38 -25.69 -6.54 12.55
C ASN A 38 -24.73 -7.50 11.82
N GLU A 39 -24.19 -8.49 12.55
CA GLU A 39 -23.27 -9.52 12.04
C GLU A 39 -23.82 -10.27 10.81
N VAL A 40 -25.14 -10.41 10.68
CA VAL A 40 -25.79 -11.03 9.53
C VAL A 40 -25.42 -10.36 8.21
N TYR A 41 -25.07 -9.06 8.23
CA TYR A 41 -24.65 -8.35 7.04
C TYR A 41 -23.30 -8.84 6.48
N ILE A 42 -22.42 -9.45 7.29
CA ILE A 42 -21.19 -10.07 6.77
C ILE A 42 -21.56 -11.16 5.75
N TYR A 43 -22.45 -12.04 6.13
CA TYR A 43 -22.90 -13.15 5.26
C TYR A 43 -23.85 -12.71 4.14
N ARG A 44 -24.41 -11.52 4.25
CA ARG A 44 -25.26 -10.94 3.20
C ARG A 44 -24.43 -10.28 2.07
N PHE A 45 -23.30 -9.69 2.40
CA PHE A 45 -22.49 -8.89 1.45
C PHE A 45 -21.14 -9.51 1.11
N PHE A 46 -20.71 -10.50 1.88
CA PHE A 46 -19.44 -11.19 1.74
C PHE A 46 -19.61 -12.68 2.01
N ASP A 47 -18.75 -13.49 1.41
CA ASP A 47 -18.74 -14.95 1.63
C ASP A 47 -18.06 -15.32 2.97
N GLY A 48 -18.37 -14.56 4.02
CA GLY A 48 -17.80 -14.71 5.35
C GLY A 48 -16.64 -13.76 5.64
N LYS A 49 -15.99 -13.99 6.77
CA LYS A 49 -14.93 -13.13 7.32
C LYS A 49 -13.69 -13.05 6.40
N GLU A 50 -13.29 -14.17 5.83
CA GLU A 50 -12.10 -14.22 4.97
C GLU A 50 -12.29 -13.41 3.68
N ASP A 51 -13.50 -13.47 3.09
CA ASP A 51 -13.82 -12.64 1.92
C ASP A 51 -13.90 -11.16 2.29
N LEU A 52 -14.44 -10.81 3.45
CA LEU A 52 -14.41 -9.43 3.94
C LEU A 52 -12.97 -8.93 4.11
N PHE A 53 -12.06 -9.75 4.63
CA PHE A 53 -10.64 -9.40 4.71
C PHE A 53 -10.03 -9.17 3.33
N ALA A 54 -10.28 -10.09 2.38
CA ALA A 54 -9.78 -9.96 1.01
C ALA A 54 -10.33 -8.70 0.32
N LYS A 55 -11.62 -8.39 0.47
CA LYS A 55 -12.23 -7.17 -0.08
C LYS A 55 -11.72 -5.89 0.58
N THR A 56 -11.39 -5.96 1.87
CA THR A 56 -10.73 -4.84 2.58
C THR A 56 -9.33 -4.60 2.04
N PHE A 57 -8.55 -5.66 1.81
CA PHE A 57 -7.25 -5.56 1.18
C PHE A 57 -7.34 -5.02 -0.26
N ASP A 58 -8.27 -5.55 -1.07
CA ASP A 58 -8.53 -5.06 -2.42
C ASP A 58 -8.77 -3.53 -2.43
N TYR A 59 -9.60 -3.06 -1.49
CA TYR A 59 -9.89 -1.63 -1.36
C TYR A 59 -8.63 -0.81 -1.00
N LEU A 60 -7.82 -1.29 -0.05
CA LEU A 60 -6.57 -0.60 0.34
C LEU A 60 -5.54 -0.59 -0.78
N ASP A 61 -5.45 -1.70 -1.51
CA ASP A 61 -4.56 -1.86 -2.65
C ASP A 61 -4.94 -0.91 -3.80
N GLU A 62 -6.22 -0.82 -4.11
CA GLU A 62 -6.75 0.11 -5.12
C GLU A 62 -6.48 1.58 -4.73
N GLU A 63 -6.59 1.96 -3.46
CA GLU A 63 -6.25 3.31 -3.00
C GLU A 63 -4.76 3.61 -3.15
N LEU A 64 -3.89 2.67 -2.79
CA LEU A 64 -2.43 2.83 -2.94
C LEU A 64 -2.03 2.94 -4.42
N ILE A 65 -2.57 2.07 -5.27
CA ILE A 65 -2.34 2.10 -6.72
C ILE A 65 -2.79 3.41 -7.31
N LYS A 66 -4.00 3.85 -6.99
CA LYS A 66 -4.51 5.14 -7.45
C LYS A 66 -3.55 6.26 -7.07
N LYS A 67 -3.01 6.24 -5.84
CA LYS A 67 -2.04 7.24 -5.40
C LYS A 67 -0.75 7.19 -6.19
N ILE A 68 -0.22 6.00 -6.45
CA ILE A 68 0.98 5.84 -7.29
C ILE A 68 0.73 6.35 -8.71
N GLN A 69 -0.42 6.02 -9.31
CA GLN A 69 -0.80 6.48 -10.64
C GLN A 69 -0.94 8.01 -10.74
N GLU A 70 -1.45 8.67 -9.69
CA GLU A 70 -1.52 10.13 -9.61
C GLU A 70 -0.12 10.78 -9.61
N CYS A 71 0.88 10.10 -9.03
CA CYS A 71 2.25 10.59 -8.96
C CYS A 71 3.10 10.23 -10.20
N LEU A 72 2.71 9.18 -10.92
CA LEU A 72 3.48 8.60 -12.03
C LEU A 72 3.83 9.59 -13.16
N PRO A 73 2.97 10.56 -13.56
CA PRO A 73 3.30 11.57 -14.56
C PRO A 73 4.57 12.39 -14.25
N ILE A 74 5.01 12.45 -12.98
CA ILE A 74 6.26 13.10 -12.59
C ILE A 74 7.44 12.43 -13.28
N MET A 75 7.42 11.10 -13.44
CA MET A 75 8.50 10.34 -14.09
C MET A 75 8.68 10.66 -15.57
N HIS A 76 7.66 11.22 -16.24
CA HIS A 76 7.69 11.60 -17.65
C HIS A 76 8.23 13.02 -17.91
N LYS A 77 8.47 13.83 -16.88
CA LYS A 77 8.98 15.20 -16.97
C LYS A 77 10.48 15.21 -17.25
N ARG A 78 10.87 15.00 -18.51
CA ARG A 78 12.28 14.86 -18.93
C ARG A 78 13.13 16.11 -18.71
N GLU A 79 12.51 17.28 -18.56
CA GLU A 79 13.14 18.56 -18.20
C GLU A 79 13.66 18.59 -16.75
N ILE A 80 13.18 17.71 -15.90
CA ILE A 80 13.61 17.57 -14.50
C ILE A 80 14.63 16.42 -14.41
N ALA A 81 15.71 16.62 -13.65
CA ALA A 81 16.69 15.56 -13.40
C ALA A 81 16.00 14.31 -12.80
N ILE A 82 16.50 13.12 -13.15
CA ILE A 82 15.86 11.85 -12.71
C ILE A 82 15.82 11.73 -11.19
N GLU A 83 16.87 12.15 -10.52
CA GLU A 83 16.98 12.14 -9.07
C GLU A 83 15.88 12.97 -8.42
N ASP A 84 15.62 14.17 -8.93
CA ASP A 84 14.54 15.04 -8.47
C ASP A 84 13.16 14.43 -8.74
N ARG A 85 12.98 13.78 -9.91
CA ARG A 85 11.73 13.05 -10.22
C ARG A 85 11.48 11.90 -9.25
N CYS A 86 12.52 11.13 -8.96
CA CYS A 86 12.44 10.04 -7.98
C CYS A 86 12.10 10.59 -6.59
N TRP A 87 12.74 11.68 -6.15
CA TRP A 87 12.40 12.35 -4.89
C TRP A 87 10.96 12.86 -4.86
N MET A 88 10.50 13.50 -5.92
CA MET A 88 9.11 14.00 -5.99
C MET A 88 8.09 12.87 -5.95
N MET A 89 8.33 11.78 -6.67
CA MET A 89 7.47 10.60 -6.66
C MET A 89 7.46 9.93 -5.29
N PHE A 90 8.63 9.70 -4.69
CA PHE A 90 8.75 9.21 -3.32
C PHE A 90 7.97 10.08 -2.34
N SER A 91 8.20 11.39 -2.35
CA SER A 91 7.56 12.35 -1.43
C SER A 91 6.04 12.37 -1.58
N CYS A 92 5.52 12.17 -2.79
CA CYS A 92 4.09 12.09 -3.05
C CYS A 92 3.47 10.86 -2.37
N VAL A 93 4.06 9.68 -2.56
CA VAL A 93 3.59 8.43 -1.95
C VAL A 93 3.85 8.42 -0.44
N TRP A 94 5.02 8.89 0.00
CA TRP A 94 5.39 8.96 1.42
C TRP A 94 4.38 9.76 2.26
N ARG A 95 4.00 10.96 1.80
CA ARG A 95 2.98 11.77 2.47
C ARG A 95 1.61 11.08 2.53
N PHE A 96 1.24 10.36 1.48
CA PHE A 96 0.02 9.57 1.49
C PHE A 96 0.06 8.47 2.56
N LEU A 97 1.16 7.71 2.63
CA LEU A 97 1.33 6.69 3.65
C LEU A 97 1.24 7.31 5.05
N LEU A 98 2.01 8.37 5.33
CA LEU A 98 1.99 9.04 6.64
C LEU A 98 0.61 9.59 7.04
N GLY A 99 -0.24 9.94 6.09
CA GLY A 99 -1.61 10.36 6.35
C GLY A 99 -2.62 9.21 6.57
N ASN A 100 -2.20 7.94 6.44
CA ASN A 100 -3.11 6.78 6.42
C ASN A 100 -2.62 5.62 7.31
N ALA A 101 -2.28 5.92 8.57
CA ALA A 101 -1.65 4.98 9.51
C ALA A 101 -2.35 3.62 9.61
N GLU A 102 -3.64 3.62 9.98
CA GLU A 102 -4.40 2.39 10.19
C GLU A 102 -4.53 1.56 8.90
N LYS A 103 -4.68 2.24 7.76
CA LYS A 103 -4.72 1.58 6.45
C LYS A 103 -3.41 0.87 6.13
N CYS A 104 -2.26 1.52 6.38
CA CYS A 104 -0.94 0.93 6.18
C CYS A 104 -0.70 -0.28 7.09
N ILE A 105 -1.08 -0.17 8.36
CA ILE A 105 -0.95 -1.27 9.33
C ILE A 105 -1.85 -2.45 8.92
N CYS A 106 -3.10 -2.18 8.55
CA CYS A 106 -4.04 -3.20 8.07
C CYS A 106 -3.51 -3.88 6.81
N PHE A 107 -3.02 -3.09 5.82
CA PHE A 107 -2.44 -3.60 4.59
C PHE A 107 -1.28 -4.56 4.86
N ILE A 108 -0.29 -4.18 5.64
CA ILE A 108 0.88 -5.02 5.96
C ILE A 108 0.48 -6.28 6.72
N ARG A 109 -0.40 -6.16 7.72
CA ARG A 109 -0.85 -7.34 8.48
C ARG A 109 -1.54 -8.38 7.61
N TYR A 110 -2.33 -7.95 6.64
CA TYR A 110 -2.96 -8.86 5.69
C TYR A 110 -1.96 -9.40 4.68
N TYR A 111 -1.09 -8.55 4.10
CA TYR A 111 -0.11 -8.92 3.09
C TYR A 111 0.82 -10.05 3.55
N TYR A 112 1.27 -10.02 4.80
CA TYR A 112 2.11 -11.08 5.38
C TYR A 112 1.32 -12.23 6.01
N SER A 113 -0.01 -12.26 5.86
CA SER A 113 -0.86 -13.35 6.36
C SER A 113 -0.98 -14.50 5.34
N THR A 114 -1.43 -15.65 5.83
CA THR A 114 -1.76 -16.80 4.97
C THR A 114 -2.94 -16.51 4.04
N TYR A 115 -3.83 -15.57 4.39
CA TYR A 115 -4.97 -15.18 3.57
C TYR A 115 -4.55 -14.51 2.27
N TYR A 116 -3.50 -13.68 2.29
CA TYR A 116 -3.04 -12.96 1.11
C TYR A 116 -2.69 -13.91 -0.05
N LYS A 117 -1.82 -14.90 0.19
CA LYS A 117 -1.42 -15.86 -0.85
C LYS A 117 -2.61 -16.64 -1.39
N LYS A 118 -3.56 -17.00 -0.52
CA LYS A 118 -4.73 -17.81 -0.87
C LYS A 118 -5.77 -17.04 -1.68
N LEU A 119 -5.99 -15.77 -1.37
CA LEU A 119 -7.18 -15.03 -1.81
C LEU A 119 -6.90 -13.79 -2.68
N SER A 120 -5.72 -13.19 -2.57
CA SER A 120 -5.46 -11.86 -3.13
C SER A 120 -4.21 -11.76 -4.03
N TYR A 121 -3.30 -12.72 -3.99
CA TYR A 121 -2.00 -12.64 -4.69
C TYR A 121 -2.13 -12.34 -6.19
N ASP A 122 -2.94 -13.11 -6.92
CA ASP A 122 -3.09 -12.95 -8.36
C ASP A 122 -3.72 -11.61 -8.73
N LYS A 123 -4.70 -11.16 -7.95
CA LYS A 123 -5.35 -9.88 -8.15
C LYS A 123 -4.38 -8.73 -7.90
N HIS A 124 -3.66 -8.76 -6.78
CA HIS A 124 -2.64 -7.77 -6.44
C HIS A 124 -1.59 -7.63 -7.55
N PHE A 125 -1.02 -8.74 -8.00
CA PHE A 125 -0.06 -8.73 -9.11
C PHE A 125 -0.63 -8.06 -10.37
N ASN A 126 -1.87 -8.41 -10.75
CA ASN A 126 -2.50 -7.89 -11.97
C ASN A 126 -2.77 -6.38 -11.92
N VAL A 127 -3.14 -5.84 -10.75
CA VAL A 127 -3.44 -4.40 -10.64
C VAL A 127 -2.18 -3.53 -10.74
N TYR A 128 -1.01 -4.03 -10.33
CA TYR A 128 0.27 -3.33 -10.48
C TYR A 128 0.89 -3.45 -11.88
N LYS A 129 0.42 -4.36 -12.72
CA LYS A 129 1.01 -4.64 -14.03
C LYS A 129 1.15 -3.38 -14.92
N ASN A 130 0.19 -2.49 -14.90
CA ASN A 130 0.25 -1.25 -15.68
C ASN A 130 1.36 -0.32 -15.17
N ILE A 131 1.50 -0.16 -13.84
CA ILE A 131 2.56 0.65 -13.23
C ILE A 131 3.93 0.09 -13.59
N VAL A 132 4.11 -1.23 -13.48
CA VAL A 132 5.35 -1.90 -13.88
C VAL A 132 5.68 -1.63 -15.35
N THR A 133 4.69 -1.76 -16.24
CA THR A 133 4.87 -1.51 -17.68
C THR A 133 5.30 -0.06 -17.96
N GLU A 134 4.69 0.91 -17.27
CA GLU A 134 5.04 2.33 -17.43
C GLU A 134 6.42 2.68 -16.87
N LEU A 135 6.85 2.01 -15.80
CA LEU A 135 8.16 2.24 -15.18
C LEU A 135 9.31 1.51 -15.87
N THR A 136 9.02 0.37 -16.53
CA THR A 136 10.04 -0.47 -17.18
C THR A 136 11.04 0.30 -18.05
N PRO A 137 10.63 1.30 -18.88
CA PRO A 137 11.58 2.07 -19.70
C PRO A 137 12.61 2.88 -18.90
N ALA A 138 12.41 3.07 -17.62
CA ALA A 138 13.36 3.76 -16.74
C ALA A 138 14.49 2.85 -16.24
N PHE A 139 14.34 1.52 -16.36
CA PHE A 139 15.27 0.54 -15.83
C PHE A 139 16.14 -0.09 -16.92
N LYS A 140 17.31 -0.58 -16.53
CA LYS A 140 18.21 -1.34 -17.39
C LYS A 140 17.57 -2.66 -17.81
N GLU A 141 18.00 -3.18 -18.95
CA GLU A 141 17.59 -4.48 -19.44
C GLU A 141 17.91 -5.58 -18.41
N GLY A 142 16.96 -6.51 -18.20
CA GLY A 142 17.09 -7.61 -17.24
C GLY A 142 16.71 -7.26 -15.80
N VAL A 143 16.39 -6.01 -15.49
CA VAL A 143 15.88 -5.64 -14.16
C VAL A 143 14.44 -6.13 -13.98
N ASP A 144 14.18 -6.84 -12.90
CA ASP A 144 12.82 -7.18 -12.47
C ASP A 144 12.17 -5.96 -11.79
N VAL A 145 11.43 -5.19 -12.59
CA VAL A 145 10.77 -3.96 -12.12
C VAL A 145 9.69 -4.25 -11.09
N TRP A 146 9.01 -5.41 -11.17
CA TRP A 146 8.05 -5.83 -10.17
C TRP A 146 8.71 -6.03 -8.80
N MET A 147 9.80 -6.78 -8.76
CA MET A 147 10.56 -7.00 -7.52
C MET A 147 11.14 -5.70 -6.97
N THR A 148 11.60 -4.80 -7.85
CA THR A 148 12.10 -3.49 -7.44
C THR A 148 10.99 -2.61 -6.84
N LEU A 149 9.79 -2.61 -7.44
CA LEU A 149 8.64 -1.88 -6.91
C LEU A 149 8.21 -2.43 -5.54
N ASN A 150 8.15 -3.76 -5.38
CA ASN A 150 7.89 -4.36 -4.08
C ASN A 150 8.91 -3.93 -3.03
N TYR A 151 10.20 -3.97 -3.35
CA TYR A 151 11.26 -3.49 -2.45
C TYR A 151 11.01 -2.03 -2.02
N ILE A 152 10.68 -1.14 -2.96
CA ILE A 152 10.39 0.28 -2.67
C ILE A 152 9.22 0.39 -1.70
N LEU A 153 8.12 -0.28 -1.98
CA LEU A 153 6.90 -0.22 -1.17
C LEU A 153 7.09 -0.85 0.22
N ASP A 154 7.78 -1.97 0.30
CA ASP A 154 8.08 -2.64 1.58
C ASP A 154 8.90 -1.73 2.51
N VAL A 155 9.93 -1.07 1.98
CA VAL A 155 10.74 -0.12 2.76
C VAL A 155 9.87 1.07 3.18
N MET A 156 9.12 1.69 2.26
CA MET A 156 8.27 2.84 2.57
C MET A 156 7.23 2.51 3.65
N LEU A 157 6.51 1.40 3.50
CA LEU A 157 5.49 0.96 4.47
C LEU A 157 6.10 0.64 5.82
N SER A 158 7.22 -0.09 5.85
CA SER A 158 7.92 -0.44 7.10
C SER A 158 8.37 0.80 7.87
N TYR A 159 8.93 1.80 7.19
CA TYR A 159 9.37 3.04 7.84
C TYR A 159 8.21 3.96 8.20
N ALA A 160 7.14 4.00 7.42
CA ALA A 160 5.91 4.72 7.79
C ALA A 160 5.34 4.20 9.12
N ILE A 161 5.31 2.87 9.31
CA ILE A 161 4.87 2.25 10.57
C ILE A 161 5.76 2.65 11.74
N ARG A 162 7.08 2.74 11.56
CA ARG A 162 7.99 3.22 12.60
C ARG A 162 7.72 4.67 13.01
N VAL A 163 7.34 5.52 12.04
CA VAL A 163 6.90 6.88 12.34
C VAL A 163 5.60 6.86 13.15
N TYR A 164 4.62 6.03 12.79
CA TYR A 164 3.36 5.90 13.56
C TYR A 164 3.58 5.41 14.99
N ASN A 165 4.53 4.49 15.17
CA ASN A 165 4.87 3.96 16.48
C ASN A 165 5.70 4.94 17.34
N GLY A 166 6.08 6.10 16.80
CA GLY A 166 6.93 7.07 17.49
C GLY A 166 8.41 6.64 17.59
N GLU A 167 8.83 5.61 16.86
CA GLU A 167 10.23 5.19 16.78
C GLU A 167 11.09 6.17 15.96
N LEU A 168 10.44 6.86 15.01
CA LEU A 168 11.04 7.89 14.18
C LEU A 168 10.18 9.15 14.19
N GLU A 169 10.81 10.31 14.07
CA GLU A 169 10.11 11.57 13.94
C GLU A 169 9.49 11.75 12.56
N ASN A 170 8.30 12.33 12.50
CA ASN A 170 7.67 12.74 11.23
C ASN A 170 8.24 14.10 10.78
N ASN A 171 9.39 14.07 10.12
CA ASN A 171 10.09 15.26 9.63
C ASN A 171 10.85 14.99 8.31
N ASP A 172 11.39 16.06 7.71
CA ASP A 172 12.11 15.98 6.45
C ASP A 172 13.37 15.11 6.54
N ARG A 173 14.08 15.12 7.67
CA ARG A 173 15.28 14.30 7.89
C ARG A 173 14.96 12.81 7.79
N THR A 174 13.85 12.38 8.37
CA THR A 174 13.38 10.99 8.28
C THR A 174 12.98 10.64 6.84
N ALA A 175 12.27 11.55 6.15
CA ALA A 175 11.90 11.35 4.75
C ALA A 175 13.13 11.21 3.84
N GLU A 176 14.13 12.11 3.99
CA GLU A 176 15.39 12.04 3.25
C GLU A 176 16.18 10.76 3.54
N PHE A 177 16.22 10.33 4.79
CA PHE A 177 16.88 9.09 5.19
C PHE A 177 16.25 7.88 4.51
N VAL A 178 14.92 7.76 4.54
CA VAL A 178 14.19 6.64 3.91
C VAL A 178 14.36 6.67 2.38
N TYR A 179 14.26 7.86 1.78
CA TYR A 179 14.53 8.04 0.36
C TYR A 179 15.91 7.56 -0.05
N ASN A 180 16.95 7.99 0.68
CA ASN A 180 18.33 7.63 0.37
C ASN A 180 18.59 6.13 0.48
N LEU A 181 17.96 5.44 1.45
CA LEU A 181 18.02 3.97 1.53
C LEU A 181 17.43 3.30 0.29
N ILE A 182 16.27 3.77 -0.16
CA ILE A 182 15.60 3.25 -1.36
C ILE A 182 16.41 3.59 -2.61
N TYR A 183 16.80 4.85 -2.75
CA TYR A 183 17.48 5.35 -3.95
C TYR A 183 18.82 4.65 -4.15
N ALA A 184 19.59 4.41 -3.11
CA ALA A 184 20.85 3.66 -3.18
C ALA A 184 20.69 2.23 -3.74
N GLY A 185 19.56 1.59 -3.48
CA GLY A 185 19.25 0.26 -4.04
C GLY A 185 18.70 0.30 -5.47
N VAL A 186 18.05 1.40 -5.84
CA VAL A 186 17.35 1.54 -7.14
C VAL A 186 18.23 2.21 -8.19
N GLU A 187 19.01 3.24 -7.82
CA GLU A 187 19.84 4.02 -8.76
C GLU A 187 20.72 3.15 -9.67
N PRO A 188 21.45 2.13 -9.17
CA PRO A 188 22.29 1.28 -10.04
C PRO A 188 21.50 0.52 -11.11
N GLN A 189 20.21 0.38 -10.95
CA GLN A 189 19.31 -0.34 -11.85
C GLN A 189 18.72 0.59 -12.94
N LEU A 190 18.83 1.91 -12.79
CA LEU A 190 18.30 2.87 -13.75
C LEU A 190 19.24 3.06 -14.95
N TRP A 191 18.65 3.34 -16.13
CA TRP A 191 19.41 3.56 -17.38
C TRP A 191 20.45 4.67 -17.29
N TRP A 192 20.22 5.70 -16.51
CA TRP A 192 21.04 6.90 -16.38
C TRP A 192 21.81 6.98 -15.05
N SER A 193 21.99 5.86 -14.37
CA SER A 193 22.89 5.84 -13.22
C SER A 193 24.30 6.24 -13.68
N LYS A 194 24.89 7.23 -13.03
CA LYS A 194 26.29 7.61 -13.24
C LYS A 194 27.17 6.38 -12.99
N ARG A 195 27.95 5.98 -14.00
CA ARG A 195 29.04 5.02 -13.79
C ARG A 195 30.17 5.68 -13.05
#